data_dd9b45c1e3a935680b491c7592e357ae
#
_entry.id   dd9b45c1e3a935680b491c7592e357ae
#
_cell.length_a   1.000
_cell.length_b   1.000
_cell.length_c   1.000
_cell.angle_alpha   90.00
_cell.angle_beta   90.00
_cell.angle_gamma   90.00
#
_symmetry.space_group_name_H-M   'P 1'
#
loop_
_entity.id
_entity.type
_entity.pdbx_description
1 polymer ?
#
loop_
_entity_poly.entity_id
_entity_poly.type
_entity_poly.pdbx_seq_one_letter_code
_entity_poly.pdbx_strand_id
1 'polypeptide(L)'
;MKKIIILILVIISSFSFGSGLNALDRKSNINFLGNYEVGDLDLEIDEQGKLKVAEVPNVRYKLAGKILNEYNVSLKLEDLEKKINSTILDKTRREKILKTVREAYSYLGVKYTWGGNTKRQGVDCSGLVHNSLSKCNISTRRVSRLQAEDSRYIRNNEAMIGDLIFFKTTDVDEVSHIGIYLGDNLFIHASSGYGKVVITKLKGFYKKTFAGFGRII
;
A
#
# COMPACT_ATOMS: atom_id res chain seq x y z
N MET A 1 -27.88 12.06 -9.94
CA MET A 1 -27.11 13.16 -9.31
C MET A 1 -27.33 13.28 -7.80
N LYS A 2 -28.57 13.33 -7.26
CA LYS A 2 -28.81 13.41 -5.80
C LYS A 2 -28.21 12.26 -4.98
N LYS A 3 -28.27 11.01 -5.47
CA LYS A 3 -27.71 9.83 -4.78
C LYS A 3 -26.17 9.89 -4.63
N ILE A 4 -25.46 10.42 -5.61
CA ILE A 4 -23.99 10.54 -5.59
C ILE A 4 -23.55 11.58 -4.55
N ILE A 5 -24.27 12.71 -4.45
CA ILE A 5 -23.98 13.78 -3.50
C ILE A 5 -24.18 13.30 -2.06
N ILE A 6 -25.22 12.50 -1.80
CA ILE A 6 -25.53 11.95 -0.48
C ILE A 6 -24.47 10.94 -0.04
N LEU A 7 -24.00 10.08 -0.96
CA LEU A 7 -22.93 9.11 -0.67
C LEU A 7 -21.61 9.80 -0.31
N ILE A 8 -21.28 10.89 -0.99
CA ILE A 8 -20.09 11.70 -0.71
C ILE A 8 -20.19 12.33 0.69
N LEU A 9 -21.35 12.83 1.08
CA LEU A 9 -21.58 13.40 2.40
C LEU A 9 -21.46 12.34 3.53
N VAL A 10 -21.95 11.13 3.32
CA VAL A 10 -21.84 10.03 4.28
C VAL A 10 -20.39 9.58 4.46
N ILE A 11 -19.62 9.51 3.39
CA ILE A 11 -18.19 9.18 3.45
C ILE A 11 -17.41 10.28 4.19
N ILE A 12 -17.71 11.55 3.94
CA ILE A 12 -17.04 12.70 4.57
C ILE A 12 -17.41 12.79 6.07
N SER A 13 -18.66 12.56 6.44
CA SER A 13 -19.09 12.60 7.86
C SER A 13 -18.48 11.49 8.70
N SER A 14 -18.14 10.35 8.10
CA SER A 14 -17.46 9.24 8.80
C SER A 14 -15.94 9.41 8.89
N PHE A 15 -15.36 10.43 8.23
CA PHE A 15 -13.95 10.81 8.36
C PHE A 15 -13.68 11.89 9.41
N SER A 16 -14.71 12.41 10.09
CA SER A 16 -14.57 13.42 11.15
C SER A 16 -13.96 12.80 12.41
N PHE A 17 -12.66 12.56 12.41
CA PHE A 17 -11.85 12.46 13.61
C PHE A 17 -10.73 13.51 13.46
N GLY A 18 -10.90 14.64 14.12
CA GLY A 18 -9.92 15.72 14.19
C GLY A 18 -10.44 17.02 13.61
N SER A 19 -10.61 17.99 14.47
CA SER A 19 -10.94 19.37 14.18
C SER A 19 -9.95 19.99 13.19
N GLY A 20 -10.42 20.44 12.01
CA GLY A 20 -9.63 21.34 11.20
C GLY A 20 -9.64 21.21 9.67
N LEU A 21 -10.53 20.42 9.07
CA LEU A 21 -10.61 20.32 7.61
C LEU A 21 -11.41 21.47 6.99
N ASN A 22 -10.75 22.33 6.22
CA ASN A 22 -11.33 23.43 5.45
C ASN A 22 -12.12 22.95 4.22
N ALA A 23 -13.08 23.77 3.76
CA ALA A 23 -13.98 23.46 2.63
C ALA A 23 -13.28 23.13 1.29
N LEU A 24 -12.01 23.50 1.11
CA LEU A 24 -11.19 23.23 -0.06
C LEU A 24 -10.71 21.78 -0.13
N ASP A 25 -10.45 21.12 1.01
CA ASP A 25 -10.05 19.70 1.05
C ASP A 25 -11.18 18.75 0.67
N ARG A 26 -12.44 19.20 0.75
CA ARG A 26 -13.60 18.38 0.35
C ARG A 26 -13.66 18.16 -1.17
N LYS A 27 -13.20 19.12 -1.98
CA LYS A 27 -13.21 19.01 -3.46
C LYS A 27 -12.16 18.03 -3.99
N SER A 28 -10.99 17.94 -3.37
CA SER A 28 -9.93 17.02 -3.79
C SER A 28 -10.29 15.54 -3.52
N ASN A 29 -11.01 15.28 -2.42
CA ASN A 29 -11.50 13.94 -2.10
C ASN A 29 -12.66 13.47 -2.98
N ILE A 30 -13.45 14.41 -3.53
CA ILE A 30 -14.56 14.11 -4.46
C ILE A 30 -14.03 13.64 -5.82
N ASN A 31 -12.95 14.24 -6.32
CA ASN A 31 -12.33 13.84 -7.59
C ASN A 31 -11.66 12.45 -7.53
N PHE A 32 -11.34 11.95 -6.34
CA PHE A 32 -10.79 10.61 -6.15
C PHE A 32 -11.83 9.50 -6.42
N LEU A 33 -13.12 9.79 -6.21
CA LEU A 33 -14.23 8.84 -6.38
C LEU A 33 -14.92 8.95 -7.75
N GLY A 34 -14.52 9.87 -8.61
CA GLY A 34 -15.23 10.32 -9.81
C GLY A 34 -15.42 9.32 -10.96
N ASN A 35 -14.94 8.07 -10.85
CA ASN A 35 -15.03 7.06 -11.92
C ASN A 35 -15.75 5.77 -11.51
N TYR A 36 -16.52 5.76 -10.41
CA TYR A 36 -17.23 4.56 -9.96
C TYR A 36 -18.74 4.72 -10.05
N GLU A 37 -19.41 3.86 -10.81
CA GLU A 37 -20.86 3.70 -10.76
C GLU A 37 -21.25 3.04 -9.42
N VAL A 38 -22.09 3.74 -8.66
CA VAL A 38 -22.62 3.26 -7.38
C VAL A 38 -23.92 2.49 -7.65
N GLY A 39 -23.77 1.25 -8.19
CA GLY A 39 -24.92 0.43 -8.56
C GLY A 39 -25.62 -0.33 -7.41
N ASP A 40 -24.91 -0.62 -6.31
CA ASP A 40 -25.32 -1.67 -5.37
C ASP A 40 -25.39 -1.22 -3.90
N LEU A 41 -25.76 0.05 -3.60
CA LEU A 41 -25.99 0.50 -2.24
C LEU A 41 -27.50 0.70 -2.00
N ASP A 42 -28.13 -0.22 -1.27
CA ASP A 42 -29.48 -0.03 -0.73
C ASP A 42 -29.43 1.02 0.38
N LEU A 43 -29.84 2.22 0.04
CA LEU A 43 -29.95 3.35 0.96
C LEU A 43 -31.41 3.53 1.35
N GLU A 44 -31.74 3.26 2.60
CA GLU A 44 -33.05 3.55 3.18
C GLU A 44 -33.08 4.94 3.84
N ILE A 45 -34.16 5.66 3.63
CA ILE A 45 -34.43 6.93 4.31
C ILE A 45 -35.49 6.64 5.39
N ASP A 46 -35.24 7.01 6.65
CA ASP A 46 -36.22 6.88 7.71
C ASP A 46 -37.37 7.88 7.57
N GLU A 47 -38.41 7.70 8.37
CA GLU A 47 -39.61 8.53 8.38
C GLU A 47 -39.36 10.01 8.70
N GLN A 48 -38.21 10.33 9.28
CA GLN A 48 -37.75 11.70 9.57
C GLN A 48 -36.86 12.29 8.44
N GLY A 49 -36.73 11.59 7.30
CA GLY A 49 -35.89 12.02 6.18
C GLY A 49 -34.40 11.86 6.43
N LYS A 50 -34.00 11.13 7.47
CA LYS A 50 -32.61 10.84 7.81
C LYS A 50 -32.18 9.55 7.12
N LEU A 51 -31.02 9.60 6.50
CA LEU A 51 -30.45 8.42 5.87
C LEU A 51 -30.16 7.35 6.94
N LYS A 52 -30.94 6.29 6.94
CA LYS A 52 -30.62 5.06 7.65
C LYS A 52 -29.61 4.33 6.78
N VAL A 53 -28.34 4.47 7.08
CA VAL A 53 -27.37 3.48 6.65
C VAL A 53 -27.75 2.26 7.48
N ALA A 54 -28.40 1.27 6.86
CA ALA A 54 -28.57 -0.03 7.49
C ALA A 54 -27.20 -0.37 8.08
N GLU A 55 -27.15 -0.80 9.32
CA GLU A 55 -25.93 -1.24 9.97
C GLU A 55 -25.30 -2.34 9.10
N VAL A 56 -24.52 -1.93 8.12
CA VAL A 56 -23.69 -2.83 7.35
C VAL A 56 -22.31 -2.71 7.97
N PRO A 57 -22.00 -3.52 8.97
CA PRO A 57 -20.72 -3.45 9.70
C PRO A 57 -19.52 -3.54 8.77
N ASN A 58 -19.74 -3.80 7.49
CA ASN A 58 -18.72 -4.11 6.50
C ASN A 58 -18.79 -3.35 5.16
N VAL A 59 -19.70 -2.40 4.93
CA VAL A 59 -19.75 -1.69 3.62
C VAL A 59 -18.48 -0.92 3.35
N ARG A 60 -17.95 -0.27 4.37
CA ARG A 60 -16.67 0.46 4.26
C ARG A 60 -15.52 -0.47 3.88
N TYR A 61 -15.48 -1.65 4.50
CA TYR A 61 -14.48 -2.68 4.21
C TYR A 61 -14.75 -3.40 2.88
N LYS A 62 -16.02 -3.61 2.50
CA LYS A 62 -16.38 -4.23 1.21
C LYS A 62 -16.03 -3.31 0.03
N LEU A 63 -16.35 -2.01 0.12
CA LEU A 63 -16.03 -1.07 -0.95
C LEU A 63 -14.50 -0.84 -1.04
N ALA A 64 -13.83 -0.63 0.09
CA ALA A 64 -12.38 -0.58 0.14
C ALA A 64 -11.78 -1.92 -0.34
N GLY A 65 -12.32 -3.06 0.08
CA GLY A 65 -11.89 -4.38 -0.35
C GLY A 65 -12.08 -4.61 -1.86
N LYS A 66 -13.18 -4.17 -2.45
CA LYS A 66 -13.42 -4.27 -3.91
C LYS A 66 -12.42 -3.41 -4.70
N ILE A 67 -12.21 -2.16 -4.28
CA ILE A 67 -11.23 -1.26 -4.89
C ILE A 67 -9.81 -1.81 -4.71
N LEU A 68 -9.48 -2.31 -3.53
CA LEU A 68 -8.16 -2.84 -3.21
C LEU A 68 -7.89 -4.17 -3.94
N ASN A 69 -8.88 -5.07 -4.07
CA ASN A 69 -8.72 -6.33 -4.80
C ASN A 69 -8.31 -6.14 -6.27
N GLU A 70 -8.67 -5.00 -6.86
CA GLU A 70 -8.26 -4.65 -8.23
C GLU A 70 -6.73 -4.47 -8.36
N TYR A 71 -6.04 -4.16 -7.27
CA TYR A 71 -4.59 -3.94 -7.23
C TYR A 71 -3.82 -5.10 -6.64
N ASN A 72 -4.50 -6.03 -5.94
CA ASN A 72 -3.88 -7.21 -5.37
C ASN A 72 -3.57 -8.22 -6.48
N VAL A 73 -2.32 -8.65 -6.56
CA VAL A 73 -1.82 -9.53 -7.61
C VAL A 73 -1.25 -10.80 -6.97
N SER A 74 -1.61 -11.95 -7.52
CA SER A 74 -0.95 -13.21 -7.20
C SER A 74 0.27 -13.37 -8.13
N LEU A 75 1.46 -13.37 -7.55
CA LEU A 75 2.72 -13.65 -8.25
C LEU A 75 3.40 -14.82 -7.53
N LYS A 76 3.72 -15.88 -8.27
CA LYS A 76 4.41 -17.03 -7.70
C LYS A 76 5.88 -16.71 -7.44
N LEU A 77 6.38 -17.11 -6.28
CA LEU A 77 7.77 -16.89 -5.89
C LEU A 77 8.73 -17.55 -6.89
N GLU A 78 8.40 -18.76 -7.36
CA GLU A 78 9.22 -19.50 -8.33
C GLU A 78 9.44 -18.75 -9.64
N ASP A 79 8.41 -18.09 -10.18
CA ASP A 79 8.50 -17.32 -11.40
C ASP A 79 9.35 -16.06 -11.19
N LEU A 80 9.22 -15.43 -10.03
CA LEU A 80 10.04 -14.29 -9.65
C LEU A 80 11.52 -14.68 -9.48
N GLU A 81 11.81 -15.82 -8.85
CA GLU A 81 13.17 -16.35 -8.70
C GLU A 81 13.81 -16.66 -10.05
N LYS A 82 13.08 -17.26 -11.00
CA LYS A 82 13.56 -17.47 -12.37
C LYS A 82 13.92 -16.14 -13.02
N LYS A 83 13.07 -15.12 -12.87
CA LYS A 83 13.32 -13.79 -13.41
C LYS A 83 14.55 -13.14 -12.76
N ILE A 84 14.72 -13.22 -11.45
CA ILE A 84 15.90 -12.73 -10.74
C ILE A 84 17.17 -13.41 -11.26
N ASN A 85 17.14 -14.75 -11.42
CA ASN A 85 18.27 -15.52 -11.90
C ASN A 85 18.67 -15.18 -13.34
N SER A 86 17.71 -14.84 -14.20
CA SER A 86 17.97 -14.51 -15.60
C SER A 86 18.38 -13.04 -15.83
N THR A 87 17.99 -12.12 -14.94
CA THR A 87 18.20 -10.67 -15.16
C THR A 87 19.35 -10.09 -14.35
N ILE A 88 19.69 -10.68 -13.20
CA ILE A 88 20.75 -10.15 -12.32
C ILE A 88 22.03 -10.97 -12.48
N LEU A 89 22.98 -10.44 -13.21
CA LEU A 89 24.24 -11.12 -13.56
C LEU A 89 25.20 -11.24 -12.37
N ASP A 90 25.33 -10.20 -11.55
CA ASP A 90 26.17 -10.24 -10.35
C ASP A 90 25.64 -11.28 -9.35
N LYS A 91 26.47 -12.31 -9.11
CA LYS A 91 26.09 -13.46 -8.25
C LYS A 91 25.82 -13.04 -6.81
N THR A 92 26.70 -12.20 -6.24
CA THR A 92 26.56 -11.77 -4.83
C THR A 92 25.31 -10.93 -4.63
N ARG A 93 25.06 -10.00 -5.51
CA ARG A 93 23.85 -9.18 -5.49
C ARG A 93 22.58 -10.03 -5.69
N ARG A 94 22.61 -10.94 -6.66
CA ARG A 94 21.51 -11.87 -6.93
C ARG A 94 21.13 -12.70 -5.69
N GLU A 95 22.11 -13.27 -5.00
CA GLU A 95 21.88 -14.04 -3.77
C GLU A 95 21.25 -13.20 -2.66
N LYS A 96 21.71 -11.97 -2.47
CA LYS A 96 21.10 -11.03 -1.50
C LYS A 96 19.65 -10.71 -1.88
N ILE A 97 19.37 -10.41 -3.14
CA ILE A 97 18.01 -10.12 -3.61
C ILE A 97 17.09 -11.33 -3.43
N LEU A 98 17.54 -12.53 -3.79
CA LEU A 98 16.78 -13.77 -3.60
C LEU A 98 16.44 -13.99 -2.12
N LYS A 99 17.39 -13.82 -1.21
CA LYS A 99 17.15 -13.94 0.24
C LYS A 99 16.14 -12.89 0.74
N THR A 100 16.30 -11.64 0.32
CA THR A 100 15.39 -10.53 0.69
C THR A 100 13.97 -10.79 0.21
N VAL A 101 13.82 -11.18 -1.07
CA VAL A 101 12.52 -11.47 -1.67
C VAL A 101 11.85 -12.67 -1.02
N ARG A 102 12.58 -13.78 -0.80
CA ARG A 102 12.07 -14.97 -0.09
C ARG A 102 11.56 -14.62 1.30
N GLU A 103 12.33 -13.82 2.05
CA GLU A 103 11.88 -13.39 3.38
C GLU A 103 10.63 -12.53 3.30
N ALA A 104 10.56 -11.56 2.38
CA ALA A 104 9.34 -10.75 2.19
C ALA A 104 8.13 -11.61 1.84
N TYR A 105 8.28 -12.59 0.94
CA TYR A 105 7.21 -13.54 0.59
C TYR A 105 6.73 -14.38 1.77
N SER A 106 7.63 -14.73 2.68
CA SER A 106 7.26 -15.49 3.88
C SER A 106 6.35 -14.73 4.85
N TYR A 107 6.17 -13.42 4.62
CA TYR A 107 5.22 -12.56 5.32
C TYR A 107 3.88 -12.39 4.59
N LEU A 108 3.69 -12.93 3.37
CA LEU A 108 2.42 -12.78 2.66
C LEU A 108 1.24 -13.23 3.53
N GLY A 109 0.23 -12.37 3.63
CA GLY A 109 -0.95 -12.59 4.47
C GLY A 109 -0.75 -12.27 5.96
N VAL A 110 0.47 -12.03 6.44
CA VAL A 110 0.71 -11.60 7.82
C VAL A 110 0.01 -10.28 8.09
N LYS A 111 -0.68 -10.20 9.23
CA LYS A 111 -1.46 -9.03 9.65
C LYS A 111 -0.59 -7.76 9.67
N TYR A 112 -1.17 -6.67 9.17
CA TYR A 112 -0.61 -5.34 9.39
C TYR A 112 -0.78 -4.92 10.85
N THR A 113 0.29 -4.46 11.46
CA THR A 113 0.26 -3.88 12.81
C THR A 113 1.20 -2.68 12.82
N TRP A 114 0.69 -1.50 13.16
CA TRP A 114 1.52 -0.29 13.28
C TRP A 114 2.63 -0.51 14.31
N GLY A 115 3.88 -0.22 13.92
CA GLY A 115 5.06 -0.48 14.75
C GLY A 115 5.41 -1.97 14.88
N GLY A 116 4.63 -2.87 14.28
CA GLY A 116 4.83 -4.31 14.35
C GLY A 116 6.11 -4.76 13.63
N ASN A 117 6.76 -5.79 14.18
CA ASN A 117 8.07 -6.26 13.71
C ASN A 117 8.20 -7.79 13.63
N THR A 118 7.14 -8.54 13.86
CA THR A 118 7.19 -10.01 13.86
C THR A 118 6.01 -10.61 13.12
N LYS A 119 6.17 -11.82 12.58
CA LYS A 119 5.06 -12.55 11.93
C LYS A 119 3.91 -12.83 12.90
N ARG A 120 4.19 -13.09 14.17
CA ARG A 120 3.20 -13.44 15.18
C ARG A 120 2.35 -12.23 15.61
N GLN A 121 2.97 -11.08 15.82
CA GLN A 121 2.30 -9.86 16.29
C GLN A 121 1.77 -9.01 15.14
N GLY A 122 2.23 -9.27 13.93
CA GLY A 122 2.02 -8.45 12.76
C GLY A 122 3.23 -7.58 12.43
N VAL A 123 3.20 -6.96 11.28
CA VAL A 123 4.30 -6.15 10.73
C VAL A 123 3.75 -4.90 10.07
N ASP A 124 4.45 -3.76 10.17
CA ASP A 124 4.19 -2.58 9.34
C ASP A 124 5.08 -2.57 8.08
N CYS A 125 4.91 -1.55 7.23
CA CYS A 125 5.62 -1.46 5.96
C CYS A 125 7.14 -1.45 6.11
N SER A 126 7.67 -0.63 7.00
CA SER A 126 9.10 -0.51 7.26
C SER A 126 9.66 -1.70 8.06
N GLY A 127 8.86 -2.33 8.91
CA GLY A 127 9.21 -3.58 9.60
C GLY A 127 9.38 -4.75 8.65
N LEU A 128 8.49 -4.87 7.63
CA LEU A 128 8.65 -5.87 6.57
C LEU A 128 9.99 -5.69 5.83
N VAL A 129 10.29 -4.47 5.40
CA VAL A 129 11.55 -4.15 4.70
C VAL A 129 12.76 -4.43 5.58
N HIS A 130 12.74 -3.94 6.83
CA HIS A 130 13.80 -4.15 7.81
C HIS A 130 14.11 -5.64 8.01
N ASN A 131 13.08 -6.45 8.25
CA ASN A 131 13.24 -7.90 8.47
C ASN A 131 13.75 -8.61 7.21
N SER A 132 13.25 -8.21 6.03
CA SER A 132 13.67 -8.82 4.76
C SER A 132 15.14 -8.55 4.44
N LEU A 133 15.62 -7.33 4.66
CA LEU A 133 17.02 -6.94 4.43
C LEU A 133 17.96 -7.54 5.48
N SER A 134 17.51 -7.69 6.73
CA SER A 134 18.29 -8.30 7.81
C SER A 134 18.71 -9.74 7.49
N LYS A 135 17.95 -10.48 6.67
CA LYS A 135 18.33 -11.83 6.19
C LYS A 135 19.60 -11.84 5.34
N CYS A 136 19.98 -10.70 4.80
CA CYS A 136 21.18 -10.52 4.01
C CYS A 136 22.29 -9.79 4.79
N ASN A 137 22.16 -9.66 6.11
CA ASN A 137 23.02 -8.87 6.97
C ASN A 137 23.07 -7.38 6.57
N ILE A 138 21.98 -6.88 6.00
CA ILE A 138 21.82 -5.45 5.68
C ILE A 138 21.01 -4.83 6.80
N SER A 139 21.66 -3.96 7.57
CA SER A 139 21.01 -3.17 8.61
C SER A 139 20.37 -1.93 8.00
N THR A 140 19.13 -1.65 8.39
CA THR A 140 18.40 -0.42 8.02
C THR A 140 17.75 0.17 9.26
N ARG A 141 17.52 1.48 9.22
CA ARG A 141 16.72 2.14 10.24
C ARG A 141 15.27 1.64 10.20
N ARG A 142 14.54 1.77 11.31
CA ARG A 142 13.22 1.12 11.49
C ARG A 142 12.07 1.88 10.80
N VAL A 143 12.22 3.15 10.49
CA VAL A 143 11.18 4.04 9.98
C VAL A 143 11.32 4.23 8.47
N SER A 144 10.20 4.23 7.73
CA SER A 144 10.18 4.30 6.25
C SER A 144 10.93 5.50 5.67
N ARG A 145 10.76 6.69 6.27
CA ARG A 145 11.49 7.90 5.87
C ARG A 145 13.00 7.71 6.00
N LEU A 146 13.43 7.16 7.13
CA LEU A 146 14.85 6.91 7.37
C LEU A 146 15.42 5.82 6.47
N GLN A 147 14.64 4.79 6.12
CA GLN A 147 15.04 3.77 5.15
C GLN A 147 15.20 4.35 3.74
N ALA A 148 14.39 5.35 3.38
CA ALA A 148 14.56 6.08 2.14
C ALA A 148 15.89 6.86 2.11
N GLU A 149 16.24 7.52 3.22
CA GLU A 149 17.52 8.22 3.39
C GLU A 149 18.74 7.27 3.36
N ASP A 150 18.60 6.04 3.86
CA ASP A 150 19.65 5.01 3.85
C ASP A 150 19.92 4.45 2.45
N SER A 151 19.01 4.68 1.51
CA SER A 151 19.07 4.11 0.17
C SER A 151 19.62 5.12 -0.86
N ARG A 152 20.33 4.60 -1.88
CA ARG A 152 20.72 5.41 -3.04
C ARG A 152 19.52 5.58 -3.97
N TYR A 153 19.13 6.81 -4.28
CA TYR A 153 18.07 7.11 -5.26
C TYR A 153 18.32 6.43 -6.61
N ILE A 154 17.26 5.88 -7.21
CA ILE A 154 17.27 5.19 -8.50
C ILE A 154 16.26 5.86 -9.42
N ARG A 155 16.67 6.19 -10.65
CA ARG A 155 15.75 6.67 -11.68
C ARG A 155 14.71 5.60 -12.03
N ASN A 156 13.50 6.03 -12.37
CA ASN A 156 12.37 5.10 -12.59
C ASN A 156 12.65 4.01 -13.65
N ASN A 157 13.39 4.36 -14.69
CA ASN A 157 13.77 3.44 -15.76
C ASN A 157 14.96 2.52 -15.40
N GLU A 158 15.60 2.73 -14.25
CA GLU A 158 16.70 1.90 -13.73
C GLU A 158 16.27 1.01 -12.56
N ALA A 159 14.99 1.09 -12.17
CA ALA A 159 14.47 0.31 -11.07
C ALA A 159 14.51 -1.19 -11.39
N MET A 160 15.04 -1.98 -10.47
CA MET A 160 15.22 -3.43 -10.59
C MET A 160 14.56 -4.15 -9.43
N ILE A 161 14.29 -5.43 -9.60
CA ILE A 161 13.79 -6.30 -8.53
C ILE A 161 14.73 -6.21 -7.32
N GLY A 162 14.16 -6.03 -6.14
CA GLY A 162 14.90 -5.86 -4.88
C GLY A 162 15.15 -4.40 -4.49
N ASP A 163 14.91 -3.43 -5.38
CA ASP A 163 14.93 -2.02 -5.00
C ASP A 163 13.76 -1.70 -4.05
N LEU A 164 13.95 -0.71 -3.20
CA LEU A 164 12.87 -0.18 -2.36
C LEU A 164 12.00 0.77 -3.17
N ILE A 165 10.71 0.75 -2.90
CA ILE A 165 9.74 1.66 -3.52
C ILE A 165 9.07 2.49 -2.44
N PHE A 166 9.00 3.81 -2.64
CA PHE A 166 8.57 4.78 -1.66
C PHE A 166 7.29 5.49 -2.07
N PHE A 167 6.50 5.86 -1.05
CA PHE A 167 5.24 6.58 -1.24
C PHE A 167 5.05 7.65 -0.17
N LYS A 168 4.38 8.75 -0.55
CA LYS A 168 3.88 9.80 0.33
C LYS A 168 2.37 9.62 0.45
N THR A 169 1.93 8.89 1.47
CA THR A 169 0.53 8.47 1.66
C THR A 169 -0.22 9.29 2.70
N THR A 170 0.45 10.28 3.28
CA THR A 170 -0.08 11.23 4.26
C THR A 170 0.02 12.66 3.70
N ASP A 171 -0.60 13.62 4.37
CA ASP A 171 -0.59 15.03 3.97
C ASP A 171 0.78 15.73 4.20
N VAL A 172 1.70 15.03 4.87
CA VAL A 172 3.08 15.50 5.06
C VAL A 172 3.91 15.11 3.85
N ASP A 173 4.73 16.06 3.35
CA ASP A 173 5.60 15.84 2.17
C ASP A 173 6.84 14.97 2.51
N GLU A 174 6.62 13.86 3.18
CA GLU A 174 7.65 12.89 3.57
C GLU A 174 7.27 11.47 3.13
N VAL A 175 8.28 10.59 2.99
CA VAL A 175 8.06 9.17 2.77
C VAL A 175 7.37 8.56 3.99
N SER A 176 6.12 8.17 3.82
CA SER A 176 5.27 7.60 4.87
C SER A 176 4.98 6.12 4.67
N HIS A 177 5.26 5.57 3.46
CA HIS A 177 5.04 4.17 3.14
C HIS A 177 6.14 3.63 2.24
N ILE A 178 6.41 2.31 2.37
CA ILE A 178 7.52 1.65 1.69
C ILE A 178 7.16 0.19 1.34
N GLY A 179 7.78 -0.32 0.28
CA GLY A 179 7.73 -1.71 -0.13
C GLY A 179 9.02 -2.16 -0.81
N ILE A 180 9.04 -3.42 -1.27
CA ILE A 180 10.11 -3.99 -2.08
C ILE A 180 9.58 -4.19 -3.50
N TYR A 181 10.26 -3.61 -4.47
CA TYR A 181 9.88 -3.71 -5.88
C TYR A 181 10.19 -5.09 -6.45
N LEU A 182 9.23 -5.65 -7.18
CA LEU A 182 9.32 -7.00 -7.76
C LEU A 182 9.42 -7.01 -9.30
N GLY A 183 9.59 -5.83 -9.90
CA GLY A 183 9.54 -5.67 -11.36
C GLY A 183 8.09 -5.55 -11.87
N ASP A 184 7.92 -5.21 -13.15
CA ASP A 184 6.64 -5.13 -13.88
C ASP A 184 5.57 -4.27 -13.17
N ASN A 185 6.01 -3.20 -12.52
CA ASN A 185 5.17 -2.35 -11.67
C ASN A 185 4.51 -3.10 -10.50
N LEU A 186 5.08 -4.20 -10.02
CA LEU A 186 4.64 -4.94 -8.84
C LEU A 186 5.56 -4.67 -7.65
N PHE A 187 4.99 -4.64 -6.47
CA PHE A 187 5.74 -4.52 -5.22
C PHE A 187 5.04 -5.26 -4.08
N ILE A 188 5.83 -5.77 -3.14
CA ILE A 188 5.35 -6.39 -1.90
C ILE A 188 5.46 -5.38 -0.76
N HIS A 189 4.41 -5.27 0.04
CA HIS A 189 4.38 -4.35 1.18
C HIS A 189 3.38 -4.80 2.26
N ALA A 190 3.59 -4.36 3.49
CA ALA A 190 2.57 -4.47 4.53
C ALA A 190 1.62 -3.28 4.40
N SER A 191 0.39 -3.55 3.98
CA SER A 191 -0.62 -2.53 3.69
C SER A 191 -1.59 -2.36 4.85
N SER A 192 -1.72 -1.13 5.36
CA SER A 192 -2.77 -0.78 6.33
C SER A 192 -4.17 -0.89 5.71
N GLY A 193 -4.32 -0.53 4.43
CA GLY A 193 -5.60 -0.61 3.70
C GLY A 193 -6.08 -2.04 3.48
N TYR A 194 -5.17 -3.00 3.18
CA TYR A 194 -5.50 -4.44 3.09
C TYR A 194 -5.48 -5.12 4.45
N GLY A 195 -4.96 -4.49 5.50
CA GLY A 195 -4.77 -5.08 6.82
C GLY A 195 -3.72 -6.19 6.90
N LYS A 196 -2.91 -6.36 5.87
CA LYS A 196 -1.93 -7.47 5.77
C LYS A 196 -0.84 -7.20 4.74
N VAL A 197 0.15 -8.07 4.69
CA VAL A 197 1.17 -8.08 3.62
C VAL A 197 0.57 -8.63 2.34
N VAL A 198 0.75 -7.88 1.25
CA VAL A 198 0.22 -8.19 -0.09
C VAL A 198 1.22 -7.80 -1.18
N ILE A 199 1.01 -8.34 -2.38
CA ILE A 199 1.63 -7.87 -3.62
C ILE A 199 0.64 -6.97 -4.34
N THR A 200 1.07 -5.77 -4.73
CA THR A 200 0.21 -4.75 -5.31
C THR A 200 0.84 -4.20 -6.58
N LYS A 201 -0.01 -3.79 -7.53
CA LYS A 201 0.42 -3.12 -8.75
C LYS A 201 0.57 -1.60 -8.53
N LEU A 202 1.62 -1.00 -9.07
CA LEU A 202 1.86 0.45 -9.05
C LEU A 202 0.89 1.15 -10.01
N LYS A 203 -0.37 1.31 -9.58
CA LYS A 203 -1.43 2.03 -10.29
C LYS A 203 -2.34 2.76 -9.31
N GLY A 204 -3.26 3.60 -9.82
CA GLY A 204 -4.26 4.32 -9.01
C GLY A 204 -3.64 5.07 -7.83
N PHE A 205 -4.07 4.78 -6.62
CA PHE A 205 -3.59 5.41 -5.38
C PHE A 205 -2.06 5.35 -5.26
N TYR A 206 -1.46 4.17 -5.44
CA TYR A 206 -0.01 4.00 -5.33
C TYR A 206 0.76 4.74 -6.43
N LYS A 207 0.19 4.89 -7.64
CA LYS A 207 0.82 5.71 -8.69
C LYS A 207 0.78 7.20 -8.36
N LYS A 208 -0.31 7.68 -7.75
CA LYS A 208 -0.47 9.08 -7.34
C LYS A 208 0.44 9.47 -6.18
N THR A 209 0.66 8.54 -5.24
CA THR A 209 1.48 8.77 -4.03
C THR A 209 2.93 8.32 -4.18
N PHE A 210 3.30 7.82 -5.36
CA PHE A 210 4.65 7.34 -5.66
C PHE A 210 5.70 8.44 -5.48
N ALA A 211 6.72 8.16 -4.67
CA ALA A 211 7.78 9.09 -4.32
C ALA A 211 9.16 8.72 -4.91
N GLY A 212 9.30 7.53 -5.47
CA GLY A 212 10.55 7.10 -6.11
C GLY A 212 11.02 5.71 -5.71
N PHE A 213 12.20 5.36 -6.21
CA PHE A 213 12.90 4.13 -5.89
C PHE A 213 14.23 4.41 -5.21
N GLY A 214 14.67 3.45 -4.36
CA GLY A 214 15.98 3.49 -3.73
C GLY A 214 16.63 2.11 -3.72
N ARG A 215 17.97 2.07 -3.86
CA ARG A 215 18.75 0.85 -3.86
C ARG A 215 19.61 0.76 -2.64
N ILE A 216 19.57 -0.39 -1.99
CA ILE A 216 20.38 -0.70 -0.80
C ILE A 216 21.19 -1.99 -0.96
N ILE A 217 20.84 -2.81 -1.98
CA ILE A 217 21.53 -4.06 -2.34
C ILE A 217 22.36 -3.86 -3.61
#